data_8de3cd7ce0acc082d65fa70273313aa3
#
_entry.id   8de3cd7ce0acc082d65fa70273313aa3
#
_cell.length_a   1.000
_cell.length_b   1.000
_cell.length_c   1.000
_cell.angle_alpha   90.00
_cell.angle_beta   90.00
_cell.angle_gamma   90.00
#
_symmetry.space_group_name_H-M   'P 1'
#
loop_
_entity.id
_entity.type
_entity.pdbx_description
1 polymer ?
#
loop_
_entity_poly.entity_id
_entity_poly.type
_entity_poly.pdbx_seq_one_letter_code
_entity_poly.pdbx_strand_id
1 'polypeptide(L)'
;MSFPGPIMKIQTECLPCLLKRILFETELSTKEKKRQTKALRTACTLLAEHYDPEQCSATIATKIHQGVYETLRDKDPYAELKHTSNLIATSLVPKIEGLLKTSPDPLKTSMLCAIIGNIMDFGIDGSSAHPQMLEEVFDTLYAEGLGYDDYQKLRALLKNATHLMLFTDNCGEIVFDKILCRELKHFNPKLHITAVVKGEPILSDATIEDAQEIKLHEVVDALFTTGCFAVGVDFSRLPAEAKKALKYADVIIAKGMANYESFSETTYRPIAYLLRTKCSAIADSMNLPRNISAIKLYE
;
A
#
# COMPACT_ATOMS: atom_id res chain seq x y z
N MET A 1 10.12 -27.49 -3.32
CA MET A 1 10.59 -26.28 -2.60
C MET A 1 10.27 -25.11 -3.51
N SER A 2 9.22 -24.32 -3.19
CA SER A 2 8.94 -23.11 -3.93
C SER A 2 10.07 -22.11 -3.65
N PHE A 3 10.69 -21.59 -4.71
CA PHE A 3 11.65 -20.51 -4.56
C PHE A 3 10.94 -19.30 -3.93
N PRO A 4 11.46 -18.70 -2.86
CA PRO A 4 11.00 -17.37 -2.48
C PRO A 4 11.18 -16.47 -3.70
N GLY A 5 10.18 -15.64 -4.01
CA GLY A 5 10.32 -14.64 -5.06
C GLY A 5 11.58 -13.79 -4.83
N PRO A 6 12.00 -12.97 -5.80
CA PRO A 6 13.19 -12.15 -5.63
C PRO A 6 13.03 -11.21 -4.43
N ILE A 7 14.03 -11.21 -3.56
CA ILE A 7 14.10 -10.30 -2.40
C ILE A 7 14.39 -8.90 -2.92
N MET A 8 13.55 -7.93 -2.54
CA MET A 8 13.73 -6.55 -2.94
C MET A 8 14.77 -5.86 -2.06
N LYS A 9 15.90 -5.47 -2.67
CA LYS A 9 16.94 -4.66 -2.04
C LYS A 9 16.87 -3.21 -2.54
N ILE A 10 17.37 -2.28 -1.73
CA ILE A 10 17.42 -0.88 -2.14
C ILE A 10 18.30 -0.72 -3.39
N GLN A 11 17.80 0.02 -4.36
CA GLN A 11 18.51 0.33 -5.59
C GLN A 11 19.03 1.77 -5.57
N THR A 12 20.02 2.08 -6.41
CA THR A 12 20.60 3.44 -6.47
C THR A 12 19.56 4.50 -6.80
N GLU A 13 18.56 4.18 -7.62
CA GLU A 13 17.45 5.08 -7.97
C GLU A 13 16.50 5.36 -6.78
N CYS A 14 16.52 4.54 -5.74
CA CYS A 14 15.73 4.78 -4.53
C CYS A 14 16.25 5.99 -3.74
N LEU A 15 17.55 6.31 -3.82
CA LEU A 15 18.15 7.43 -3.08
C LEU A 15 17.54 8.79 -3.47
N PRO A 16 17.57 9.21 -4.75
CA PRO A 16 16.95 10.47 -5.14
C PRO A 16 15.41 10.44 -4.96
N CYS A 17 14.76 9.29 -5.14
CA CYS A 17 13.34 9.13 -4.91
C CYS A 17 12.97 9.42 -3.44
N LEU A 18 13.72 8.84 -2.50
CA LEU A 18 13.51 9.04 -1.07
C LEU A 18 13.72 10.51 -0.67
N LEU A 19 14.79 11.15 -1.15
CA LEU A 19 15.03 12.57 -0.86
C LEU A 19 13.96 13.50 -1.46
N LYS A 20 13.41 13.16 -2.64
CA LYS A 20 12.30 13.88 -3.24
C LYS A 20 11.02 13.75 -2.38
N ARG A 21 10.73 12.55 -1.87
CA ARG A 21 9.62 12.32 -0.96
C ARG A 21 9.79 13.09 0.37
N ILE A 22 11.01 13.12 0.91
CA ILE A 22 11.33 13.92 2.11
C ILE A 22 11.11 15.42 1.86
N LEU A 23 11.50 15.94 0.70
CA LEU A 23 11.22 17.33 0.35
C LEU A 23 9.72 17.61 0.36
N PHE A 24 8.93 16.74 -0.28
CA PHE A 24 7.47 16.86 -0.34
C PHE A 24 6.84 16.87 1.07
N GLU A 25 7.19 15.92 1.94
CA GLU A 25 6.64 15.89 3.31
C GLU A 25 7.07 17.08 4.16
N THR A 26 8.29 17.61 3.98
CA THR A 26 8.71 18.83 4.67
C THR A 26 7.92 20.06 4.23
N GLU A 27 7.50 20.11 2.97
CA GLU A 27 6.66 21.17 2.41
C GLU A 27 5.21 21.09 2.88
N LEU A 28 4.72 19.87 3.14
CA LEU A 28 3.42 19.66 3.80
C LEU A 28 3.47 20.17 5.24
N SER A 29 4.47 19.76 6.01
CA SER A 29 4.60 20.03 7.45
C SER A 29 4.87 21.49 7.76
N THR A 30 5.67 22.21 6.96
CA THR A 30 6.07 23.58 7.30
C THR A 30 6.43 24.44 6.08
N LYS A 31 6.10 25.75 6.18
CA LYS A 31 6.57 26.75 5.20
C LYS A 31 7.87 27.45 5.63
N GLU A 32 8.38 27.14 6.83
CA GLU A 32 9.60 27.74 7.36
C GLU A 32 10.84 27.09 6.72
N LYS A 33 11.57 27.85 5.90
CA LYS A 33 12.77 27.38 5.16
C LYS A 33 13.87 26.82 6.07
N LYS A 34 14.05 27.36 7.28
CA LYS A 34 15.05 26.85 8.23
C LYS A 34 14.69 25.41 8.69
N ARG A 35 13.41 25.17 8.99
CA ARG A 35 12.94 23.83 9.39
C ARG A 35 13.03 22.85 8.23
N GLN A 36 12.63 23.25 7.02
CA GLN A 36 12.76 22.45 5.80
C GLN A 36 14.24 22.07 5.58
N THR A 37 15.16 23.05 5.64
CA THR A 37 16.61 22.79 5.47
C THR A 37 17.14 21.85 6.54
N LYS A 38 16.71 22.00 7.80
CA LYS A 38 17.13 21.11 8.89
C LYS A 38 16.66 19.68 8.65
N ALA A 39 15.39 19.49 8.25
CA ALA A 39 14.81 18.19 7.96
C ALA A 39 15.55 17.48 6.80
N LEU A 40 15.80 18.19 5.70
CA LEU A 40 16.58 17.65 4.57
C LEU A 40 18.00 17.28 4.96
N ARG A 41 18.68 18.09 5.79
CA ARG A 41 20.02 17.74 6.32
C ARG A 41 19.97 16.47 7.16
N THR A 42 18.96 16.34 8.05
CA THR A 42 18.72 15.11 8.82
C THR A 42 18.57 13.92 7.88
N ALA A 43 17.74 14.04 6.83
CA ALA A 43 17.55 12.97 5.86
C ALA A 43 18.84 12.55 5.16
N CYS A 44 19.65 13.52 4.70
CA CYS A 44 20.95 13.24 4.07
C CYS A 44 21.92 12.54 5.03
N THR A 45 21.96 12.96 6.30
CA THR A 45 22.81 12.35 7.33
C THR A 45 22.40 10.90 7.58
N LEU A 46 21.10 10.67 7.84
CA LEU A 46 20.57 9.33 8.10
C LEU A 46 20.68 8.41 6.88
N LEU A 47 20.54 8.97 5.68
CA LEU A 47 20.76 8.21 4.45
C LEU A 47 22.21 7.75 4.33
N ALA A 48 23.18 8.63 4.60
CA ALA A 48 24.59 8.27 4.58
C ALA A 48 24.97 7.24 5.66
N GLU A 49 24.33 7.30 6.83
CA GLU A 49 24.55 6.38 7.95
C GLU A 49 23.92 4.99 7.75
N HIS A 50 22.76 4.94 7.10
CA HIS A 50 21.94 3.73 7.04
C HIS A 50 21.87 3.08 5.66
N TYR A 51 22.41 3.73 4.61
CA TYR A 51 22.41 3.13 3.28
C TYR A 51 23.29 1.88 3.28
N ASP A 52 22.68 0.78 2.94
CA ASP A 52 23.32 -0.51 2.76
C ASP A 52 22.59 -1.21 1.58
N PRO A 53 23.28 -1.50 0.46
CA PRO A 53 22.69 -2.10 -0.73
C PRO A 53 22.10 -3.49 -0.47
N GLU A 54 22.48 -4.15 0.63
CA GLU A 54 21.95 -5.45 1.02
C GLU A 54 20.68 -5.38 1.88
N GLN A 55 20.25 -4.18 2.24
CA GLN A 55 19.04 -3.99 3.03
C GLN A 55 17.78 -3.72 2.18
N CYS A 56 16.62 -4.02 2.77
CA CYS A 56 15.32 -3.65 2.22
C CYS A 56 15.14 -2.13 2.18
N SER A 57 14.66 -1.61 1.06
CA SER A 57 14.38 -0.19 0.87
C SER A 57 13.41 0.36 1.94
N ALA A 58 12.35 -0.38 2.27
CA ALA A 58 11.37 0.00 3.29
C ALA A 58 12.01 0.18 4.69
N THR A 59 12.98 -0.65 5.06
CA THR A 59 13.68 -0.56 6.34
C THR A 59 14.51 0.73 6.44
N ILE A 60 15.24 1.08 5.37
CA ILE A 60 16.05 2.31 5.31
C ILE A 60 15.11 3.53 5.30
N ALA A 61 14.06 3.51 4.47
CA ALA A 61 13.08 4.57 4.40
C ALA A 61 12.42 4.85 5.76
N THR A 62 12.05 3.81 6.51
CA THR A 62 11.47 3.93 7.85
C THR A 62 12.35 4.78 8.77
N LYS A 63 13.66 4.49 8.85
CA LYS A 63 14.60 5.22 9.70
C LYS A 63 14.70 6.70 9.32
N ILE A 64 14.73 6.97 8.01
CA ILE A 64 14.89 8.33 7.50
C ILE A 64 13.62 9.15 7.75
N HIS A 65 12.44 8.63 7.42
CA HIS A 65 11.18 9.30 7.68
C HIS A 65 10.97 9.55 9.17
N GLN A 66 11.30 8.59 10.04
CA GLN A 66 11.21 8.76 11.48
C GLN A 66 12.04 9.94 11.98
N GLY A 67 13.33 10.01 11.61
CA GLY A 67 14.19 11.12 12.03
C GLY A 67 13.77 12.47 11.44
N VAL A 68 13.19 12.47 10.25
CA VAL A 68 12.62 13.69 9.64
C VAL A 68 11.38 14.15 10.39
N TYR A 69 10.42 13.26 10.70
CA TYR A 69 9.21 13.61 11.49
C TYR A 69 9.57 14.15 12.88
N GLU A 70 10.55 13.54 13.55
CA GLU A 70 11.09 14.04 14.81
C GLU A 70 11.69 15.46 14.67
N THR A 71 12.48 15.69 13.60
CA THR A 71 13.06 17.01 13.31
C THR A 71 12.02 18.06 13.02
N LEU A 72 10.96 17.70 12.31
CA LEU A 72 9.80 18.54 11.99
C LEU A 72 8.89 18.74 13.20
N ARG A 73 8.98 17.89 14.24
CA ARG A 73 8.04 17.81 15.37
C ARG A 73 6.59 17.70 14.88
N ASP A 74 6.40 16.92 13.85
CA ASP A 74 5.13 16.65 13.20
C ASP A 74 4.95 15.14 13.10
N LYS A 75 3.87 14.63 13.68
CA LYS A 75 3.63 13.18 13.74
C LYS A 75 2.90 12.65 12.51
N ASP A 76 2.21 13.52 11.76
CA ASP A 76 1.50 13.16 10.53
C ASP A 76 1.46 14.34 9.55
N PRO A 77 2.56 14.60 8.84
CA PRO A 77 2.61 15.64 7.81
C PRO A 77 1.56 15.47 6.70
N TYR A 78 1.06 14.25 6.52
CA TYR A 78 0.11 13.90 5.47
C TYR A 78 -1.36 13.95 5.91
N ALA A 79 -1.69 14.30 7.17
CA ALA A 79 -3.04 14.18 7.72
C ALA A 79 -4.12 14.83 6.85
N GLU A 80 -3.94 16.08 6.42
CA GLU A 80 -4.89 16.79 5.55
C GLU A 80 -5.02 16.13 4.17
N LEU A 81 -3.89 15.70 3.62
CA LEU A 81 -3.83 15.03 2.32
C LEU A 81 -4.54 13.66 2.36
N LYS A 82 -4.36 12.89 3.42
CA LYS A 82 -5.02 11.61 3.66
C LYS A 82 -6.54 11.77 3.74
N HIS A 83 -7.01 12.72 4.55
CA HIS A 83 -8.44 13.02 4.65
C HIS A 83 -9.04 13.43 3.30
N THR A 84 -8.39 14.35 2.59
CA THR A 84 -8.84 14.77 1.25
C THR A 84 -8.87 13.60 0.27
N SER A 85 -7.89 12.70 0.33
CA SER A 85 -7.83 11.49 -0.50
C SER A 85 -9.02 10.56 -0.26
N ASN A 86 -9.39 10.35 1.02
CA ASN A 86 -10.57 9.56 1.37
C ASN A 86 -11.87 10.17 0.85
N LEU A 87 -12.02 11.51 0.94
CA LEU A 87 -13.20 12.21 0.41
C LEU A 87 -13.32 12.04 -1.11
N ILE A 88 -12.24 12.24 -1.85
CA ILE A 88 -12.23 12.11 -3.32
C ILE A 88 -12.49 10.67 -3.74
N ALA A 89 -11.84 9.70 -3.09
CA ALA A 89 -12.13 8.29 -3.39
C ALA A 89 -13.60 7.94 -3.09
N THR A 90 -14.17 8.51 -2.02
CA THR A 90 -15.59 8.32 -1.67
C THR A 90 -16.52 8.88 -2.75
N SER A 91 -16.18 10.01 -3.39
CA SER A 91 -16.98 10.57 -4.49
C SER A 91 -17.07 9.63 -5.70
N LEU A 92 -16.07 8.78 -5.91
CA LEU A 92 -16.02 7.79 -6.99
C LEU A 92 -16.77 6.48 -6.68
N VAL A 93 -17.19 6.25 -5.42
CA VAL A 93 -17.91 5.03 -5.03
C VAL A 93 -19.16 4.78 -5.89
N PRO A 94 -20.06 5.75 -6.16
CA PRO A 94 -21.22 5.51 -7.01
C PRO A 94 -20.86 5.04 -8.43
N LYS A 95 -19.76 5.53 -8.98
CA LYS A 95 -19.24 5.12 -10.29
C LYS A 95 -18.77 3.67 -10.26
N ILE A 96 -17.98 3.29 -9.24
CA ILE A 96 -17.50 1.92 -9.06
C ILE A 96 -18.68 0.96 -8.86
N GLU A 97 -19.69 1.33 -8.07
CA GLU A 97 -20.92 0.52 -7.92
C GLU A 97 -21.65 0.30 -9.25
N GLY A 98 -21.64 1.30 -10.12
CA GLY A 98 -22.17 1.17 -11.48
C GLY A 98 -21.38 0.14 -12.31
N LEU A 99 -20.05 0.18 -12.24
CA LEU A 99 -19.18 -0.77 -12.93
C LEU A 99 -19.37 -2.19 -12.40
N LEU A 100 -19.47 -2.37 -11.08
CA LEU A 100 -19.70 -3.69 -10.47
C LEU A 100 -21.01 -4.31 -10.90
N LYS A 101 -22.11 -3.53 -10.96
CA LYS A 101 -23.44 -4.00 -11.38
C LYS A 101 -23.48 -4.51 -12.83
N THR A 102 -22.64 -3.95 -13.69
CA THR A 102 -22.60 -4.33 -15.11
C THR A 102 -21.47 -5.31 -15.44
N SER A 103 -20.58 -5.56 -14.49
CA SER A 103 -19.43 -6.45 -14.68
C SER A 103 -19.84 -7.93 -14.72
N PRO A 104 -19.29 -8.73 -15.66
CA PRO A 104 -19.43 -10.19 -15.63
C PRO A 104 -18.65 -10.84 -14.46
N ASP A 105 -17.68 -10.15 -13.87
CA ASP A 105 -16.89 -10.60 -12.72
C ASP A 105 -16.66 -9.42 -11.76
N PRO A 106 -17.60 -9.13 -10.84
CA PRO A 106 -17.50 -8.02 -9.90
C PRO A 106 -16.26 -8.09 -9.00
N LEU A 107 -15.83 -9.30 -8.61
CA LEU A 107 -14.62 -9.45 -7.80
C LEU A 107 -13.36 -8.99 -8.54
N LYS A 108 -13.22 -9.37 -9.81
CA LYS A 108 -12.09 -8.89 -10.63
C LYS A 108 -12.12 -7.37 -10.82
N THR A 109 -13.32 -6.85 -11.07
CA THR A 109 -13.53 -5.40 -11.21
C THR A 109 -13.16 -4.65 -9.93
N SER A 110 -13.58 -5.14 -8.76
CA SER A 110 -13.22 -4.51 -7.48
C SER A 110 -11.71 -4.55 -7.21
N MET A 111 -11.02 -5.64 -7.55
CA MET A 111 -9.56 -5.73 -7.46
C MET A 111 -8.87 -4.69 -8.36
N LEU A 112 -9.33 -4.53 -9.61
CA LEU A 112 -8.78 -3.52 -10.51
C LEU A 112 -9.01 -2.10 -9.96
N CYS A 113 -10.22 -1.79 -9.48
CA CYS A 113 -10.50 -0.49 -8.85
C CYS A 113 -9.62 -0.25 -7.64
N ALA A 114 -9.42 -1.26 -6.77
CA ALA A 114 -8.54 -1.17 -5.62
C ALA A 114 -7.07 -0.91 -6.03
N ILE A 115 -6.59 -1.49 -7.15
CA ILE A 115 -5.25 -1.21 -7.69
C ILE A 115 -5.17 0.22 -8.25
N ILE A 116 -6.22 0.71 -8.93
CA ILE A 116 -6.26 2.09 -9.44
C ILE A 116 -6.13 3.08 -8.29
N GLY A 117 -6.79 2.83 -7.15
CA GLY A 117 -6.63 3.64 -5.94
C GLY A 117 -5.18 3.80 -5.47
N ASN A 118 -4.31 2.85 -5.78
CA ASN A 118 -2.88 2.91 -5.44
C ASN A 118 -2.11 4.08 -6.09
N ILE A 119 -2.72 4.82 -7.02
CA ILE A 119 -2.13 6.07 -7.53
C ILE A 119 -2.08 7.17 -6.45
N MET A 120 -2.87 7.05 -5.38
CA MET A 120 -2.94 7.98 -4.24
C MET A 120 -1.73 7.89 -3.31
N ASP A 121 -0.55 7.65 -3.84
CA ASP A 121 0.73 7.64 -3.14
C ASP A 121 1.53 8.88 -3.59
N PHE A 122 1.74 9.84 -2.69
CA PHE A 122 2.23 11.17 -3.02
C PHE A 122 3.75 11.32 -2.84
N GLY A 123 4.34 12.25 -3.62
CA GLY A 123 5.75 12.60 -3.51
C GLY A 123 6.72 11.68 -4.23
N ILE A 124 6.23 10.73 -5.05
CA ILE A 124 7.07 9.88 -5.91
C ILE A 124 6.69 10.02 -7.38
N ASP A 125 7.61 9.65 -8.28
CA ASP A 125 7.35 9.64 -9.72
C ASP A 125 6.33 8.54 -10.08
N GLY A 126 5.46 8.82 -11.04
CA GLY A 126 4.41 7.88 -11.47
C GLY A 126 3.18 7.79 -10.54
N SER A 127 3.11 8.65 -9.53
CA SER A 127 1.98 8.78 -8.59
C SER A 127 1.28 10.14 -8.71
N SER A 128 0.20 10.31 -7.95
CA SER A 128 -0.58 11.55 -7.94
C SER A 128 0.24 12.74 -7.45
N ALA A 129 0.10 13.87 -8.15
CA ALA A 129 0.58 15.16 -7.67
C ALA A 129 -0.38 15.76 -6.62
N HIS A 130 -1.68 15.46 -6.72
CA HIS A 130 -2.75 15.90 -5.84
C HIS A 130 -3.91 14.89 -5.87
N PRO A 131 -4.77 14.84 -4.83
CA PRO A 131 -5.85 13.84 -4.73
C PRO A 131 -6.82 13.82 -5.91
N GLN A 132 -7.17 14.99 -6.50
CA GLN A 132 -8.10 15.13 -7.61
C GLN A 132 -7.64 14.35 -8.87
N MET A 133 -6.35 14.09 -9.01
CA MET A 133 -5.82 13.33 -10.13
C MET A 133 -6.47 11.94 -10.26
N LEU A 134 -6.94 11.34 -9.15
CA LEU A 134 -7.65 10.06 -9.20
C LEU A 134 -8.92 10.15 -10.05
N GLU A 135 -9.72 11.22 -9.93
CA GLU A 135 -10.93 11.42 -10.75
C GLU A 135 -10.56 11.60 -12.23
N GLU A 136 -9.46 12.32 -12.50
CA GLU A 136 -9.01 12.62 -13.87
C GLU A 136 -8.55 11.37 -14.63
N VAL A 137 -7.87 10.44 -13.94
CA VAL A 137 -7.23 9.29 -14.58
C VAL A 137 -7.99 7.97 -14.41
N PHE A 138 -9.01 7.92 -13.55
CA PHE A 138 -9.70 6.68 -13.21
C PHE A 138 -10.19 5.91 -14.44
N ASP A 139 -10.88 6.59 -15.36
CA ASP A 139 -11.43 5.95 -16.56
C ASP A 139 -10.34 5.42 -17.49
N THR A 140 -9.27 6.17 -17.64
CA THR A 140 -8.11 5.76 -18.44
C THR A 140 -7.47 4.51 -17.88
N LEU A 141 -7.19 4.49 -16.56
CA LEU A 141 -6.58 3.34 -15.90
C LEU A 141 -7.50 2.12 -15.85
N TYR A 142 -8.82 2.36 -15.72
CA TYR A 142 -9.80 1.27 -15.79
C TYR A 142 -9.86 0.65 -17.20
N ALA A 143 -9.81 1.47 -18.24
CA ALA A 143 -9.76 1.00 -19.64
C ALA A 143 -8.45 0.29 -19.99
N GLU A 144 -7.30 0.70 -19.42
CA GLU A 144 -6.01 0.00 -19.54
C GLU A 144 -6.09 -1.42 -18.96
N GLY A 145 -6.85 -1.62 -17.88
CA GLY A 145 -7.02 -2.90 -17.21
C GLY A 145 -5.77 -3.39 -16.48
N LEU A 146 -5.62 -4.72 -16.40
CA LEU A 146 -4.45 -5.37 -15.78
C LEU A 146 -3.37 -5.63 -16.84
N GLY A 147 -2.17 -5.09 -16.63
CA GLY A 147 -1.00 -5.40 -17.43
C GLY A 147 -0.33 -6.72 -17.06
N TYR A 148 -0.60 -7.23 -15.84
CA TYR A 148 -0.26 -8.58 -15.40
C TYR A 148 -1.39 -9.17 -14.55
N ASP A 149 -1.80 -10.41 -14.84
CA ASP A 149 -3.07 -10.96 -14.34
C ASP A 149 -2.97 -12.42 -13.89
N ASP A 150 -2.68 -12.64 -12.61
CA ASP A 150 -2.82 -13.94 -11.94
C ASP A 150 -4.20 -14.11 -11.27
N TYR A 151 -5.22 -13.29 -11.64
CA TYR A 151 -6.54 -13.31 -11.01
C TYR A 151 -7.16 -14.70 -10.95
N GLN A 152 -7.11 -15.49 -12.03
CA GLN A 152 -7.76 -16.81 -12.03
C GLN A 152 -7.13 -17.78 -11.02
N LYS A 153 -5.81 -17.70 -10.82
CA LYS A 153 -5.11 -18.49 -9.80
C LYS A 153 -5.54 -18.02 -8.39
N LEU A 154 -5.50 -16.70 -8.15
CA LEU A 154 -5.94 -16.10 -6.89
C LEU A 154 -7.41 -16.44 -6.59
N ARG A 155 -8.29 -16.35 -7.59
CA ARG A 155 -9.72 -16.69 -7.48
C ARG A 155 -9.93 -18.15 -7.07
N ALA A 156 -9.11 -19.07 -7.60
CA ALA A 156 -9.17 -20.49 -7.23
C ALA A 156 -8.80 -20.71 -5.75
N LEU A 157 -7.77 -20.02 -5.24
CA LEU A 157 -7.40 -20.04 -3.81
C LEU A 157 -8.53 -19.44 -2.95
N LEU A 158 -9.01 -18.27 -3.29
CA LEU A 158 -10.06 -17.55 -2.54
C LEU A 158 -11.37 -18.35 -2.43
N LYS A 159 -11.68 -19.20 -3.42
CA LYS A 159 -12.89 -20.04 -3.40
C LYS A 159 -12.93 -20.99 -2.19
N ASN A 160 -11.76 -21.49 -1.78
CA ASN A 160 -11.64 -22.48 -0.71
C ASN A 160 -11.03 -21.91 0.58
N ALA A 161 -10.55 -20.68 0.55
CA ALA A 161 -9.95 -20.02 1.70
C ALA A 161 -11.00 -19.77 2.80
N THR A 162 -10.58 -19.91 4.04
CA THR A 162 -11.35 -19.58 5.25
C THR A 162 -10.82 -18.32 5.92
N HIS A 163 -9.53 -18.03 5.79
CA HIS A 163 -8.87 -16.88 6.40
C HIS A 163 -8.05 -16.11 5.36
N LEU A 164 -8.37 -14.85 5.20
CA LEU A 164 -7.62 -13.89 4.37
C LEU A 164 -7.07 -12.76 5.24
N MET A 165 -5.80 -12.43 5.02
CA MET A 165 -5.24 -11.18 5.53
C MET A 165 -5.05 -10.18 4.39
N LEU A 166 -5.60 -8.98 4.58
CA LEU A 166 -5.43 -7.84 3.67
C LEU A 166 -4.55 -6.79 4.34
N PHE A 167 -3.34 -6.57 3.81
CA PHE A 167 -2.48 -5.46 4.20
C PHE A 167 -2.78 -4.26 3.29
N THR A 168 -3.35 -3.21 3.87
CA THR A 168 -3.69 -1.98 3.15
C THR A 168 -2.46 -1.12 2.86
N ASP A 169 -2.62 -0.11 2.03
CA ASP A 169 -1.60 0.88 1.69
C ASP A 169 -2.16 2.30 1.94
N ASN A 170 -2.45 3.08 0.93
CA ASN A 170 -2.74 4.50 1.06
C ASN A 170 -4.18 4.85 1.49
N CYS A 171 -4.36 6.01 2.12
CA CYS A 171 -5.65 6.69 2.19
C CYS A 171 -6.16 7.02 0.78
N GLY A 172 -7.47 7.04 0.62
CA GLY A 172 -8.13 7.06 -0.69
C GLY A 172 -8.22 5.65 -1.28
N GLU A 173 -7.11 4.93 -1.43
CA GLU A 173 -7.09 3.52 -1.87
C GLU A 173 -7.92 2.62 -0.94
N ILE A 174 -7.83 2.82 0.36
CA ILE A 174 -8.55 2.05 1.39
C ILE A 174 -10.09 2.13 1.23
N VAL A 175 -10.63 3.18 0.62
CA VAL A 175 -12.07 3.29 0.29
C VAL A 175 -12.46 2.22 -0.73
N PHE A 176 -11.60 1.95 -1.70
CA PHE A 176 -11.81 0.91 -2.71
C PHE A 176 -11.49 -0.47 -2.16
N ASP A 177 -10.56 -0.58 -1.20
CA ASP A 177 -10.33 -1.82 -0.45
C ASP A 177 -11.57 -2.23 0.37
N LYS A 178 -12.35 -1.27 0.91
CA LYS A 178 -13.65 -1.55 1.53
C LYS A 178 -14.61 -2.22 0.54
N ILE A 179 -14.67 -1.73 -0.70
CA ILE A 179 -15.49 -2.34 -1.76
C ILE A 179 -14.96 -3.74 -2.08
N LEU A 180 -13.64 -3.90 -2.22
CA LEU A 180 -13.01 -5.20 -2.46
C LEU A 180 -13.35 -6.21 -1.36
N CYS A 181 -13.27 -5.83 -0.09
CA CYS A 181 -13.63 -6.69 1.05
C CYS A 181 -15.08 -7.16 0.96
N ARG A 182 -16.03 -6.28 0.60
CA ARG A 182 -17.41 -6.64 0.37
C ARG A 182 -17.58 -7.65 -0.76
N GLU A 183 -16.92 -7.43 -1.90
CA GLU A 183 -16.99 -8.37 -3.04
C GLU A 183 -16.31 -9.71 -2.73
N LEU A 184 -15.25 -9.73 -1.93
CA LEU A 184 -14.66 -10.97 -1.41
C LEU A 184 -15.63 -11.75 -0.55
N LYS A 185 -16.40 -11.07 0.33
CA LYS A 185 -17.48 -11.70 1.12
C LYS A 185 -18.65 -12.20 0.25
N HIS A 186 -19.02 -11.47 -0.79
CA HIS A 186 -20.03 -11.93 -1.76
C HIS A 186 -19.56 -13.19 -2.50
N PHE A 187 -18.29 -13.22 -2.91
CA PHE A 187 -17.70 -14.36 -3.61
C PHE A 187 -17.54 -15.60 -2.72
N ASN A 188 -17.08 -15.41 -1.49
CA ASN A 188 -16.94 -16.46 -0.50
C ASN A 188 -17.47 -15.99 0.88
N PRO A 189 -18.76 -16.25 1.18
CA PRO A 189 -19.38 -15.82 2.45
C PRO A 189 -18.77 -16.43 3.71
N LYS A 190 -17.96 -17.49 3.58
CA LYS A 190 -17.29 -18.13 4.71
C LYS A 190 -15.90 -17.53 5.00
N LEU A 191 -15.42 -16.64 4.11
CA LEU A 191 -14.11 -16.05 4.22
C LEU A 191 -14.03 -15.09 5.42
N HIS A 192 -13.19 -15.39 6.39
CA HIS A 192 -12.83 -14.48 7.48
C HIS A 192 -11.77 -13.49 6.98
N ILE A 193 -12.09 -12.22 6.90
CA ILE A 193 -11.19 -11.18 6.42
C ILE A 193 -10.62 -10.41 7.60
N THR A 194 -9.30 -10.45 7.76
CA THR A 194 -8.54 -9.59 8.67
C THR A 194 -7.84 -8.51 7.88
N ALA A 195 -8.25 -7.25 8.04
CA ALA A 195 -7.53 -6.11 7.47
C ALA A 195 -6.44 -5.64 8.43
N VAL A 196 -5.30 -5.21 7.88
CA VAL A 196 -4.16 -4.69 8.64
C VAL A 196 -3.80 -3.33 8.09
N VAL A 197 -3.88 -2.30 8.94
CA VAL A 197 -3.50 -0.91 8.65
C VAL A 197 -2.21 -0.53 9.37
N LYS A 198 -1.67 0.65 9.17
CA LYS A 198 -0.44 1.11 9.85
C LYS A 198 -0.67 1.33 11.34
N GLY A 199 0.36 1.04 12.14
CA GLY A 199 0.34 1.24 13.59
C GLY A 199 0.51 2.69 14.00
N GLU A 200 1.24 3.46 13.21
CA GLU A 200 1.45 4.90 13.39
C GLU A 200 1.40 5.60 12.03
N PRO A 201 1.05 6.90 11.98
CA PRO A 201 1.04 7.65 10.74
C PRO A 201 2.40 7.64 10.05
N ILE A 202 2.42 7.23 8.78
CA ILE A 202 3.61 7.28 7.93
C ILE A 202 3.16 7.51 6.47
N LEU A 203 3.72 8.53 5.83
CA LEU A 203 3.38 8.89 4.47
C LEU A 203 1.86 9.04 4.30
N SER A 204 1.32 8.61 3.15
CA SER A 204 -0.11 8.59 2.88
C SER A 204 -0.81 7.30 3.33
N ASP A 205 -0.11 6.40 4.02
CA ASP A 205 -0.63 5.10 4.42
C ASP A 205 -1.78 5.22 5.44
N ALA A 206 -2.77 4.33 5.32
CA ALA A 206 -3.94 4.35 6.17
C ALA A 206 -3.66 3.78 7.57
N THR A 207 -4.10 4.50 8.60
CA THR A 207 -4.08 4.11 10.02
C THR A 207 -5.42 3.56 10.48
N ILE A 208 -5.52 3.24 11.79
CA ILE A 208 -6.77 2.77 12.39
C ILE A 208 -7.86 3.85 12.35
N GLU A 209 -7.47 5.12 12.53
CA GLU A 209 -8.38 6.26 12.48
C GLU A 209 -8.95 6.44 11.07
N ASP A 210 -8.11 6.34 10.04
CA ASP A 210 -8.52 6.42 8.64
C ASP A 210 -9.47 5.27 8.28
N ALA A 211 -9.19 4.05 8.74
CA ALA A 211 -10.04 2.89 8.53
C ALA A 211 -11.41 3.01 9.24
N GLN A 212 -11.43 3.64 10.43
CA GLN A 212 -12.67 3.92 11.15
C GLN A 212 -13.51 5.01 10.46
N GLU A 213 -12.88 6.07 9.95
CA GLU A 213 -13.55 7.15 9.21
C GLU A 213 -14.36 6.57 8.03
N ILE A 214 -13.77 5.69 7.24
CA ILE A 214 -14.44 5.04 6.11
C ILE A 214 -15.31 3.84 6.51
N LYS A 215 -15.36 3.51 7.81
CA LYS A 215 -16.11 2.37 8.36
C LYS A 215 -15.68 1.03 7.73
N LEU A 216 -14.40 0.77 7.62
CA LEU A 216 -13.87 -0.48 7.08
C LEU A 216 -14.34 -1.69 7.91
N HIS A 217 -14.50 -1.52 9.22
CA HIS A 217 -14.98 -2.56 10.15
C HIS A 217 -16.37 -3.13 9.81
N GLU A 218 -17.17 -2.47 8.97
CA GLU A 218 -18.48 -3.00 8.55
C GLU A 218 -18.37 -4.18 7.56
N VAL A 219 -17.21 -4.35 6.89
CA VAL A 219 -17.01 -5.34 5.82
C VAL A 219 -15.88 -6.33 6.10
N VAL A 220 -15.16 -6.19 7.22
CA VAL A 220 -14.11 -7.11 7.67
C VAL A 220 -14.46 -7.72 9.02
N ASP A 221 -13.92 -8.90 9.32
CA ASP A 221 -14.20 -9.60 10.59
C ASP A 221 -13.23 -9.17 11.70
N ALA A 222 -12.02 -8.72 11.33
CA ALA A 222 -11.04 -8.18 12.25
C ALA A 222 -10.26 -7.04 11.60
N LEU A 223 -9.88 -6.06 12.41
CA LEU A 223 -9.05 -4.92 12.01
C LEU A 223 -7.86 -4.83 12.96
N PHE A 224 -6.65 -5.06 12.44
CA PHE A 224 -5.40 -5.00 13.17
C PHE A 224 -4.52 -3.87 12.66
N THR A 225 -3.42 -3.61 13.37
CA THR A 225 -2.40 -2.67 12.93
C THR A 225 -1.04 -3.35 12.81
N THR A 226 -0.10 -2.72 12.09
CA THR A 226 1.31 -3.14 12.04
C THR A 226 2.06 -2.88 13.35
N GLY A 227 1.45 -2.15 14.30
CA GLY A 227 1.93 -1.95 15.66
C GLY A 227 3.03 -0.91 15.82
N CYS A 228 3.53 -0.31 14.74
CA CYS A 228 4.63 0.64 14.81
C CYS A 228 4.69 1.55 13.58
N PHE A 229 5.52 2.60 13.70
CA PHE A 229 5.95 3.43 12.60
C PHE A 229 6.85 2.60 11.68
N ALA A 230 6.39 2.29 10.46
CA ALA A 230 7.17 1.55 9.45
C ALA A 230 6.62 1.75 8.04
N VAL A 231 7.49 2.05 7.09
CA VAL A 231 7.21 1.88 5.65
C VAL A 231 7.07 0.37 5.40
N GLY A 232 5.99 -0.06 4.75
CA GLY A 232 5.68 -1.49 4.65
C GLY A 232 5.36 -2.12 6.00
N VAL A 233 5.96 -3.26 6.32
CA VAL A 233 5.74 -4.03 7.56
C VAL A 233 7.05 -4.39 8.24
N ASP A 234 7.22 -3.99 9.49
CA ASP A 234 8.25 -4.53 10.36
C ASP A 234 7.73 -5.77 11.09
N PHE A 235 8.05 -6.94 10.56
CA PHE A 235 7.58 -8.23 11.12
C PHE A 235 8.10 -8.50 12.53
N SER A 236 9.22 -7.89 12.94
CA SER A 236 9.75 -8.03 14.30
C SER A 236 8.84 -7.37 15.33
N ARG A 237 8.23 -6.24 14.95
CA ARG A 237 7.35 -5.39 15.79
C ARG A 237 5.86 -5.64 15.58
N LEU A 238 5.48 -6.49 14.61
CA LEU A 238 4.08 -6.83 14.37
C LEU A 238 3.43 -7.38 15.66
N PRO A 239 2.23 -6.92 16.08
CA PRO A 239 1.54 -7.42 17.27
C PRO A 239 1.33 -8.94 17.25
N ALA A 240 1.35 -9.56 18.43
CA ALA A 240 1.26 -11.02 18.56
C ALA A 240 0.00 -11.60 17.92
N GLU A 241 -1.13 -10.91 18.02
CA GLU A 241 -2.40 -11.32 17.41
C GLU A 241 -2.32 -11.26 15.87
N ALA A 242 -1.74 -10.20 15.31
CA ALA A 242 -1.52 -10.07 13.87
C ALA A 242 -0.52 -11.13 13.35
N LYS A 243 0.57 -11.42 14.11
CA LYS A 243 1.50 -12.52 13.80
C LYS A 243 0.80 -13.87 13.78
N LYS A 244 -0.09 -14.09 14.78
CA LYS A 244 -0.87 -15.33 14.84
C LYS A 244 -1.81 -15.45 13.64
N ALA A 245 -2.58 -14.40 13.34
CA ALA A 245 -3.48 -14.37 12.18
C ALA A 245 -2.71 -14.63 10.88
N LEU A 246 -1.55 -13.97 10.69
CA LEU A 246 -0.71 -14.13 9.51
C LEU A 246 -0.22 -15.58 9.31
N LYS A 247 0.09 -16.27 10.40
CA LYS A 247 0.53 -17.67 10.35
C LYS A 247 -0.59 -18.63 9.88
N TYR A 248 -1.85 -18.29 10.14
CA TYR A 248 -3.01 -19.12 9.81
C TYR A 248 -3.78 -18.60 8.59
N ALA A 249 -3.31 -17.57 7.92
CA ALA A 249 -3.93 -17.08 6.71
C ALA A 249 -3.77 -18.10 5.58
N ASP A 250 -4.89 -18.45 4.93
CA ASP A 250 -4.88 -19.31 3.73
C ASP A 250 -4.41 -18.50 2.51
N VAL A 251 -4.68 -17.18 2.50
CA VAL A 251 -4.28 -16.24 1.44
C VAL A 251 -3.95 -14.89 2.07
N ILE A 252 -2.88 -14.28 1.58
CA ILE A 252 -2.51 -12.90 1.91
C ILE A 252 -2.72 -12.04 0.66
N ILE A 253 -3.37 -10.91 0.81
CA ILE A 253 -3.39 -9.83 -0.17
C ILE A 253 -2.58 -8.66 0.39
N ALA A 254 -1.54 -8.24 -0.32
CA ALA A 254 -0.71 -7.11 0.06
C ALA A 254 -0.85 -6.00 -0.98
N LYS A 255 -1.29 -4.81 -0.52
CA LYS A 255 -1.51 -3.63 -1.36
C LYS A 255 -0.23 -2.80 -1.41
N GLY A 256 0.06 -2.26 -2.60
CA GLY A 256 1.14 -1.30 -2.81
C GLY A 256 2.56 -1.86 -2.78
N MET A 257 3.50 -0.98 -3.13
CA MET A 257 4.91 -1.35 -3.32
C MET A 257 5.65 -1.57 -2.01
N ALA A 258 5.38 -0.77 -0.97
CA ALA A 258 6.07 -0.88 0.31
C ALA A 258 5.79 -2.21 1.03
N ASN A 259 4.56 -2.73 0.91
CA ASN A 259 4.23 -4.06 1.41
C ASN A 259 4.95 -5.14 0.58
N TYR A 260 5.06 -4.99 -0.76
CA TYR A 260 5.87 -5.91 -1.57
C TYR A 260 7.33 -5.94 -1.09
N GLU A 261 7.97 -4.79 -0.88
CA GLU A 261 9.34 -4.71 -0.38
C GLU A 261 9.52 -5.53 0.90
N SER A 262 8.66 -5.31 1.89
CA SER A 262 8.75 -5.98 3.20
C SER A 262 8.45 -7.48 3.12
N PHE A 263 7.39 -7.87 2.40
CA PHE A 263 7.01 -9.29 2.28
C PHE A 263 7.96 -10.09 1.40
N SER A 264 8.69 -9.46 0.48
CA SER A 264 9.67 -10.13 -0.38
C SER A 264 10.78 -10.82 0.42
N GLU A 265 11.08 -10.32 1.62
CA GLU A 265 12.06 -10.91 2.54
C GLU A 265 11.50 -12.06 3.39
N THR A 266 10.22 -12.42 3.21
CA THR A 266 9.53 -13.43 4.02
C THR A 266 9.18 -14.69 3.23
N THR A 267 8.82 -15.72 3.96
CA THR A 267 8.32 -16.99 3.41
C THR A 267 6.80 -17.13 3.50
N TYR A 268 6.08 -16.06 3.86
CA TYR A 268 4.62 -16.10 3.91
C TYR A 268 4.03 -16.31 2.52
N ARG A 269 3.36 -17.44 2.33
CA ARG A 269 2.73 -17.84 1.06
C ARG A 269 1.45 -18.63 1.35
N PRO A 270 0.45 -18.62 0.46
CA PRO A 270 0.39 -17.84 -0.78
C PRO A 270 0.13 -16.34 -0.53
N ILE A 271 0.76 -15.46 -1.32
CA ILE A 271 0.59 -14.01 -1.26
C ILE A 271 0.32 -13.43 -2.64
N ALA A 272 -0.74 -12.64 -2.74
CA ALA A 272 -1.08 -11.86 -3.94
C ALA A 272 -0.78 -10.39 -3.72
N TYR A 273 0.05 -9.81 -4.57
CA TYR A 273 0.29 -8.38 -4.60
C TYR A 273 -0.66 -7.71 -5.57
N LEU A 274 -1.42 -6.74 -5.06
CA LEU A 274 -2.32 -5.90 -5.82
C LEU A 274 -1.73 -4.48 -5.82
N LEU A 275 -1.04 -4.11 -6.89
CA LEU A 275 -0.29 -2.85 -6.95
C LEU A 275 -0.15 -2.31 -8.37
N ARG A 276 0.27 -1.04 -8.46
CA ARG A 276 0.79 -0.46 -9.70
C ARG A 276 2.32 -0.39 -9.62
N THR A 277 3.00 -0.86 -10.68
CA THR A 277 4.47 -0.83 -10.78
C THR A 277 4.96 0.58 -11.14
N LYS A 278 5.11 1.47 -10.15
CA LYS A 278 5.40 2.89 -10.37
C LYS A 278 6.88 3.19 -10.64
N CYS A 279 7.81 2.35 -10.14
CA CYS A 279 9.26 2.53 -10.30
C CYS A 279 9.93 1.31 -10.92
N SER A 280 11.14 1.51 -11.48
CA SER A 280 11.89 0.44 -12.15
C SER A 280 12.34 -0.61 -11.13
N ALA A 281 12.81 -0.20 -9.95
CA ALA A 281 13.28 -1.12 -8.92
C ALA A 281 12.24 -2.20 -8.56
N ILE A 282 10.97 -1.81 -8.38
CA ILE A 282 9.87 -2.76 -8.10
C ILE A 282 9.52 -3.57 -9.36
N ALA A 283 9.42 -2.91 -10.52
CA ALA A 283 9.08 -3.58 -11.78
C ALA A 283 10.10 -4.69 -12.10
N ASP A 284 11.39 -4.38 -12.03
CA ASP A 284 12.49 -5.31 -12.29
C ASP A 284 12.52 -6.44 -11.27
N SER A 285 12.38 -6.13 -9.96
CA SER A 285 12.31 -7.14 -8.90
C SER A 285 11.13 -8.10 -9.08
N MET A 286 9.99 -7.59 -9.55
CA MET A 286 8.81 -8.42 -9.85
C MET A 286 8.89 -9.08 -11.23
N ASN A 287 9.87 -8.77 -12.07
CA ASN A 287 9.92 -9.15 -13.48
C ASN A 287 8.63 -8.76 -14.22
N LEU A 288 8.25 -7.48 -14.10
CA LEU A 288 7.06 -6.89 -14.70
C LEU A 288 7.43 -5.60 -15.45
N PRO A 289 6.63 -5.17 -16.44
CA PRO A 289 6.75 -3.83 -17.00
C PRO A 289 6.47 -2.74 -15.97
N ARG A 290 7.06 -1.56 -16.17
CA ARG A 290 6.75 -0.37 -15.36
C ARG A 290 5.39 0.22 -15.77
N ASN A 291 4.74 0.92 -14.85
CA ASN A 291 3.47 1.65 -15.04
C ASN A 291 2.27 0.77 -15.42
N ILE A 292 2.22 -0.46 -14.96
CA ILE A 292 1.06 -1.34 -15.14
C ILE A 292 0.34 -1.60 -13.82
N SER A 293 -0.96 -1.87 -13.90
CA SER A 293 -1.74 -2.47 -12.82
C SER A 293 -1.52 -3.98 -12.81
N ALA A 294 -1.23 -4.57 -11.66
CA ALA A 294 -0.86 -5.97 -11.57
C ALA A 294 -1.56 -6.69 -10.41
N ILE A 295 -2.03 -7.90 -10.68
CA ILE A 295 -2.33 -8.93 -9.69
C ILE A 295 -1.26 -10.00 -9.87
N LYS A 296 -0.31 -10.10 -8.94
CA LYS A 296 0.77 -11.08 -9.01
C LYS A 296 0.77 -11.98 -7.79
N LEU A 297 0.61 -13.28 -8.02
CA LEU A 297 0.53 -14.30 -6.99
C LEU A 297 1.88 -15.04 -6.88
N TYR A 298 2.33 -15.23 -5.64
CA TYR A 298 3.43 -16.12 -5.27
C TYR A 298 2.88 -17.20 -4.34
N GLU A 299 3.04 -18.44 -4.74
CA GLU A 299 2.63 -19.67 -4.03
C GLU A 299 3.79 -20.34 -3.29
#